data_f1e902cd05ad2f7a83961199820a1aa0
#
_entry.id   f1e902cd05ad2f7a83961199820a1aa0
#
_cell.length_a   1.000
_cell.length_b   1.000
_cell.length_c   1.000
_cell.angle_alpha   90.00
_cell.angle_beta   90.00
_cell.angle_gamma   90.00
#
_symmetry.space_group_name_H-M   'P 1'
#
loop_
_entity.id
_entity.type
_entity.pdbx_description
1 polymer ?
#
loop_
_entity_poly.entity_id
_entity_poly.type
_entity_poly.pdbx_seq_one_letter_code
_entity_poly.pdbx_strand_id
1 'polypeptide(L)'
;MLLDWLIMNLSKQRKVSNMSIKGKVKWFNPTKGYGFIEREDKEKDVFVHSSAARAANMELNEGDELTFEVENGEKGPSAVNLQKS
;
A
#
# COMPACT_ATOMS: atom_id res chain seq x y z
N MET A 1 21.76 -5.53 24.32
CA MET A 1 21.26 -4.20 23.99
C MET A 1 20.79 -4.11 22.56
N LEU A 2 21.60 -4.51 21.61
CA LEU A 2 21.17 -4.54 20.22
C LEU A 2 19.97 -5.47 20.01
N LEU A 3 19.98 -6.58 20.72
CA LEU A 3 18.88 -7.55 20.63
C LEU A 3 17.58 -6.97 21.16
N ASP A 4 17.67 -6.23 22.24
CA ASP A 4 16.46 -5.61 22.81
C ASP A 4 15.87 -4.57 21.85
N TRP A 5 16.74 -3.83 21.19
CA TRP A 5 16.30 -2.86 20.22
C TRP A 5 15.61 -3.53 19.03
N LEU A 6 16.17 -4.64 18.57
CA LEU A 6 15.58 -5.41 17.48
C LEU A 6 14.21 -5.98 17.87
N ILE A 7 14.13 -6.52 19.09
CA ILE A 7 12.87 -7.08 19.57
C ILE A 7 11.81 -5.99 19.68
N MET A 8 12.19 -4.83 20.20
CA MET A 8 11.25 -3.71 20.29
C MET A 8 10.81 -3.23 18.92
N ASN A 9 11.72 -3.23 17.97
CA ASN A 9 11.40 -2.84 16.62
C ASN A 9 10.41 -3.81 15.98
N LEU A 10 10.64 -5.09 16.19
CA LEU A 10 9.73 -6.11 15.66
C LEU A 10 8.35 -6.03 16.29
N SER A 11 8.29 -5.77 17.59
CA SER A 11 7.00 -5.69 18.27
C SER A 11 6.21 -4.45 17.88
N LYS A 12 6.88 -3.44 17.35
CA LYS A 12 6.23 -2.22 16.88
C LYS A 12 5.82 -2.28 15.42
N GLN A 13 6.14 -3.34 14.74
CA GLN A 13 5.77 -3.46 13.35
C GLN A 13 4.26 -3.54 13.20
N ARG A 14 3.77 -2.77 12.25
CA ARG A 14 2.37 -2.85 11.89
C ARG A 14 2.09 -4.18 11.20
N LYS A 15 0.84 -4.61 11.26
CA LYS A 15 0.46 -5.82 10.56
C LYS A 15 0.35 -5.55 9.08
N VAL A 16 1.47 -5.64 8.41
CA VAL A 16 1.54 -5.48 6.96
C VAL A 16 1.72 -6.87 6.36
N SER A 17 0.97 -7.13 5.29
CA SER A 17 1.15 -8.38 4.56
C SER A 17 2.56 -8.45 4.00
N ASN A 18 3.25 -9.57 4.23
CA ASN A 18 4.59 -9.77 3.70
C ASN A 18 4.59 -10.13 2.22
N MET A 19 3.41 -10.30 1.64
CA MET A 19 3.29 -10.69 0.24
C MET A 19 2.92 -9.48 -0.61
N SER A 20 3.70 -9.27 -1.66
CA SER A 20 3.36 -8.27 -2.65
C SER A 20 2.16 -8.73 -3.46
N ILE A 21 1.21 -7.85 -3.63
CA ILE A 21 -0.02 -8.14 -4.37
C ILE A 21 0.00 -7.31 -5.64
N LYS A 22 -0.32 -7.93 -6.75
CA LYS A 22 -0.45 -7.21 -8.01
C LYS A 22 -1.84 -6.60 -8.12
N GLY A 23 -1.90 -5.42 -8.68
CA GLY A 23 -3.16 -4.76 -8.90
C GLY A 23 -3.04 -3.69 -9.95
N LYS A 24 -4.16 -3.08 -10.24
CA LYS A 24 -4.27 -2.02 -11.23
C LYS A 24 -5.01 -0.85 -10.60
N VAL A 25 -4.51 0.35 -10.84
CA VAL A 25 -5.18 1.55 -10.34
C VAL A 25 -6.54 1.67 -10.99
N LYS A 26 -7.59 1.58 -10.20
CA LYS A 26 -8.95 1.71 -10.68
C LYS A 26 -9.26 3.17 -10.97
N TRP A 27 -8.91 4.04 -10.04
CA TRP A 27 -8.96 5.48 -10.22
C TRP A 27 -8.14 6.13 -9.12
N PHE A 28 -7.69 7.33 -9.38
CA PHE A 28 -6.93 8.11 -8.40
C PHE A 28 -7.24 9.59 -8.61
N ASN A 29 -7.53 10.29 -7.52
CA ASN A 29 -7.82 11.71 -7.56
C ASN A 29 -6.70 12.46 -6.83
N PRO A 30 -5.77 13.08 -7.56
CA PRO A 30 -4.66 13.79 -6.93
C PRO A 30 -5.11 15.02 -6.15
N THR A 31 -6.23 15.61 -6.52
CA THR A 31 -6.76 16.76 -5.80
C THR A 31 -7.23 16.37 -4.41
N LYS A 32 -7.92 15.24 -4.31
CA LYS A 32 -8.39 14.73 -3.03
C LYS A 32 -7.32 13.93 -2.31
N GLY A 33 -6.30 13.47 -3.04
CA GLY A 33 -5.17 12.78 -2.45
C GLY A 33 -5.41 11.32 -2.14
N TYR A 34 -6.29 10.65 -2.88
CA TYR A 34 -6.52 9.22 -2.66
C TYR A 34 -7.13 8.57 -3.89
N GLY A 35 -7.14 7.25 -3.87
CA GLY A 35 -7.74 6.45 -4.92
C GLY A 35 -7.92 5.02 -4.48
N PHE A 36 -8.23 4.17 -5.43
CA PHE A 36 -8.43 2.75 -5.18
C PHE A 36 -7.69 1.91 -6.21
N ILE A 37 -7.19 0.78 -5.73
CA ILE A 37 -6.48 -0.18 -6.56
C ILE A 37 -7.30 -1.46 -6.60
N GLU A 38 -7.57 -1.94 -7.81
CA GLU A 38 -8.25 -3.22 -8.01
C GLU A 38 -7.21 -4.33 -7.92
N ARG A 39 -7.45 -5.28 -7.03
CA ARG A 39 -6.52 -6.39 -6.81
C ARG A 39 -6.68 -7.43 -7.89
N GLU A 40 -5.56 -8.00 -8.31
CA GLU A 40 -5.57 -9.06 -9.31
C GLU A 40 -6.29 -10.31 -8.82
N ASP A 41 -6.27 -10.56 -7.52
CA ASP A 41 -6.89 -11.75 -6.95
C ASP A 41 -8.40 -11.62 -6.75
N LYS A 42 -9.00 -10.54 -7.27
CA LYS A 42 -10.45 -10.31 -7.20
C LYS A 42 -10.98 -10.05 -5.80
N GLU A 43 -10.10 -9.80 -4.85
CA GLU A 43 -10.51 -9.36 -3.53
C GLU A 43 -10.97 -7.90 -3.58
N LYS A 44 -11.43 -7.38 -2.44
CA LYS A 44 -11.92 -6.01 -2.37
C LYS A 44 -10.85 -5.01 -2.80
N ASP A 45 -11.30 -3.93 -3.42
CA ASP A 45 -10.42 -2.83 -3.78
C ASP A 45 -9.69 -2.32 -2.55
N VAL A 46 -8.45 -1.88 -2.76
CA VAL A 46 -7.61 -1.40 -1.68
C VAL A 46 -7.47 0.11 -1.81
N PHE A 47 -7.66 0.80 -0.70
CA PHE A 47 -7.49 2.24 -0.61
C PHE A 47 -6.01 2.59 -0.75
N VAL A 48 -5.71 3.65 -1.50
CA VAL A 48 -4.34 4.16 -1.61
C VAL A 48 -4.36 5.67 -1.38
N HIS A 49 -3.52 6.12 -0.47
CA HIS A 49 -3.37 7.55 -0.19
C HIS A 49 -2.22 8.11 -1.00
N SER A 50 -2.30 9.41 -1.33
CA SER A 50 -1.24 10.08 -2.10
C SER A 50 0.11 10.00 -1.41
N SER A 51 0.13 9.92 -0.08
CA SER A 51 1.38 9.78 0.67
C SER A 51 2.11 8.48 0.33
N ALA A 52 1.38 7.41 0.06
CA ALA A 52 1.98 6.14 -0.33
C ALA A 52 2.64 6.25 -1.71
N ALA A 53 1.97 6.93 -2.64
CA ALA A 53 2.53 7.16 -3.97
C ALA A 53 3.78 8.05 -3.88
N ARG A 54 3.71 9.07 -3.03
CA ARG A 54 4.83 9.99 -2.83
C ARG A 54 6.02 9.27 -2.20
N ALA A 55 5.78 8.41 -1.24
CA ALA A 55 6.82 7.63 -0.60
C ALA A 55 7.50 6.68 -1.58
N ALA A 56 6.75 6.19 -2.54
CA ALA A 56 7.26 5.32 -3.60
C ALA A 56 7.83 6.11 -4.79
N ASN A 57 7.71 7.43 -4.75
CA ASN A 57 8.15 8.31 -5.83
C ASN A 57 7.47 7.96 -7.15
N MET A 58 6.17 7.72 -7.08
CA MET A 58 5.36 7.30 -8.22
C MET A 58 4.19 8.24 -8.44
N GLU A 59 3.77 8.32 -9.70
CA GLU A 59 2.48 8.90 -10.05
C GLU A 59 1.51 7.76 -10.30
N LEU A 60 0.30 7.90 -9.79
CA LEU A 60 -0.73 6.90 -9.98
C LEU A 60 -1.71 7.40 -11.02
N ASN A 61 -1.83 6.65 -12.09
CA ASN A 61 -2.78 6.94 -13.17
C ASN A 61 -3.72 5.76 -13.34
N GLU A 62 -4.93 6.05 -13.76
CA GLU A 62 -5.91 5.01 -14.01
C GLU A 62 -5.37 3.98 -14.98
N GLY A 63 -5.46 2.71 -14.60
CA GLY A 63 -4.99 1.61 -15.42
C GLY A 63 -3.55 1.21 -15.18
N ASP A 64 -2.81 1.94 -14.35
CA ASP A 64 -1.43 1.59 -14.05
C ASP A 64 -1.36 0.29 -13.26
N GLU A 65 -0.48 -0.60 -13.69
CA GLU A 65 -0.22 -1.86 -12.99
C GLU A 65 0.91 -1.65 -12.00
N LEU A 66 0.72 -2.18 -10.81
CA LEU A 66 1.72 -2.07 -9.76
C LEU A 66 1.60 -3.21 -8.77
N THR A 67 2.62 -3.36 -7.96
CA THR A 67 2.58 -4.27 -6.82
C THR A 67 2.56 -3.45 -5.54
N PHE A 68 1.95 -3.99 -4.53
CA PHE A 68 1.81 -3.29 -3.26
C PHE A 68 1.60 -4.29 -2.14
N GLU A 69 1.77 -3.81 -0.93
CA GLU A 69 1.43 -4.57 0.27
C GLU A 69 0.19 -3.94 0.89
N VAL A 70 -0.52 -4.71 1.68
CA VAL A 70 -1.74 -4.26 2.33
C VAL A 70 -1.49 -4.07 3.81
N GLU A 71 -1.79 -2.88 4.29
CA GLU A 71 -1.73 -2.57 5.71
C GLU A 71 -3.16 -2.32 6.21
N ASN A 72 -3.54 -3.04 7.27
CA ASN A 72 -4.86 -2.84 7.85
C ASN A 72 -4.83 -1.66 8.80
N GLY A 73 -5.55 -0.61 8.43
CA GLY A 73 -5.66 0.60 9.24
C GLY A 73 -7.06 0.77 9.79
N GLU A 74 -7.29 1.90 10.43
CA GLU A 74 -8.60 2.20 11.01
C GLU A 74 -9.70 2.27 9.96
N LYS A 75 -9.36 2.71 8.77
CA LYS A 75 -10.33 2.86 7.69
C LYS A 75 -10.41 1.63 6.79
N GLY A 76 -9.72 0.56 7.17
CA GLY A 76 -9.69 -0.66 6.38
C GLY A 76 -8.34 -0.87 5.71
N PRO A 77 -8.27 -1.80 4.75
CA PRO A 77 -7.00 -2.11 4.10
C PRO A 77 -6.51 -0.96 3.22
N SER A 78 -5.23 -0.64 3.34
CA SER A 78 -4.59 0.41 2.57
C SER A 78 -3.37 -0.15 1.84
N ALA A 79 -3.11 0.35 0.64
CA ALA A 79 -1.94 -0.06 -0.12
C ALA A 79 -0.72 0.71 0.37
N VAL A 80 0.36 -0.02 0.61
CA VAL A 80 1.64 0.57 1.02
C VAL A 80 2.75 -0.10 0.23
N ASN A 81 3.95 0.48 0.30
CA ASN A 81 5.13 -0.07 -0.39
C ASN A 81 4.85 -0.33 -1.86
N LEU A 82 4.35 0.69 -2.55
CA LEU A 82 4.00 0.58 -3.95
C LEU A 82 5.24 0.42 -4.81
N GLN A 83 5.15 -0.46 -5.82
CA GLN A 83 6.21 -0.65 -6.80
C GLN A 83 5.58 -0.84 -8.16
N LYS A 84 6.21 -0.29 -9.18
CA LYS A 84 5.73 -0.52 -10.53
C LYS A 84 5.96 -1.97 -10.94
N SER A 85 4.96 -2.50 -11.57
CA SER A 85 4.99 -3.88 -12.03
C SER A 85 5.71 -3.99 -13.37
#